data_1b96da49337059af519d5a65b019c368
#
_entry.id   1b96da49337059af519d5a65b019c368
#
_cell.length_a   1.000
_cell.length_b   1.000
_cell.length_c   1.000
_cell.angle_alpha   90.00
_cell.angle_beta   90.00
_cell.angle_gamma   90.00
#
_symmetry.space_group_name_H-M   'P 1'
#
loop_
_entity.id
_entity.type
_entity.pdbx_description
1 polymer ?
#
loop_
_entity_poly.entity_id
_entity_poly.type
_entity_poly.pdbx_seq_one_letter_code
_entity_poly.pdbx_strand_id
1 'polypeptide(L)'
;VLTACTVTQPKGPGKSPDSPQWRQHQQDVRNLSQYQTRGAFAYLSDEQKVYARFFWQQTGQDNYRLLLLNPLGSTELELIAKPGEAQITDNKGKHYTATDAEEMIGKLTGMPIPLNSLRQWILGLPGDATDYQLDDQYRLSQVSYTQNGKTWKVVYSAYDSNTRPSLPSNMELTQGSQRIKLKMDNWIVK
;
A
#
# COMPACT_ATOMS: atom_id res chain seq x y z
N VAL A 1 -29.56 28.41 -1.58
CA VAL A 1 -28.69 28.20 -2.42
C VAL A 1 -27.42 27.65 -1.94
N LEU A 2 -27.02 26.75 -2.30
CA LEU A 2 -26.17 26.04 -1.98
C LEU A 2 -25.07 25.84 -2.61
N THR A 3 -24.26 26.06 -2.34
CA THR A 3 -23.10 25.95 -2.77
C THR A 3 -22.39 24.92 -2.21
N ALA A 4 -22.60 23.98 -2.46
CA ALA A 4 -21.97 22.93 -2.06
C ALA A 4 -20.69 22.79 -2.62
N CYS A 5 -19.88 23.27 -2.10
CA CYS A 5 -18.64 23.11 -2.59
C CYS A 5 -18.03 21.93 -2.20
N THR A 6 -18.36 20.96 -2.57
CA THR A 6 -17.76 19.86 -2.21
C THR A 6 -16.71 19.57 -3.04
N VAL A 7 -15.78 19.97 -2.76
CA VAL A 7 -14.70 19.85 -3.39
C VAL A 7 -14.04 18.62 -3.51
N THR A 8 -13.94 17.87 -2.69
CA THR A 8 -13.07 16.75 -2.77
C THR A 8 -13.79 15.51 -3.06
N GLN A 9 -14.86 15.55 -3.75
CA GLN A 9 -15.49 14.32 -4.09
C GLN A 9 -14.76 13.63 -5.19
N PRO A 10 -14.66 12.35 -5.14
CA PRO A 10 -14.13 11.58 -6.25
C PRO A 10 -14.97 11.83 -7.45
N LYS A 11 -14.42 11.70 -8.61
CA LYS A 11 -15.13 11.98 -9.80
C LYS A 11 -16.30 11.09 -9.94
N GLY A 12 -17.46 11.67 -9.99
CA GLY A 12 -18.70 10.94 -10.17
C GLY A 12 -19.11 10.11 -8.97
N PRO A 13 -20.28 9.54 -9.00
CA PRO A 13 -20.75 8.67 -7.94
C PRO A 13 -19.97 7.35 -8.00
N GLY A 14 -19.52 6.90 -6.88
CA GLY A 14 -18.84 5.63 -6.79
C GLY A 14 -19.76 4.47 -7.14
N LYS A 15 -19.21 3.37 -7.60
CA LYS A 15 -19.96 2.17 -7.91
C LYS A 15 -20.21 1.35 -6.65
N SER A 16 -21.21 0.51 -6.68
CA SER A 16 -21.57 -0.29 -5.53
C SER A 16 -20.57 -1.43 -5.28
N PRO A 17 -20.17 -1.64 -4.03
CA PRO A 17 -19.36 -2.81 -3.69
C PRO A 17 -20.06 -4.15 -3.93
N ASP A 18 -21.40 -4.14 -4.12
CA ASP A 18 -22.13 -5.35 -4.40
C ASP A 18 -22.19 -5.67 -5.91
N SER A 19 -21.57 -4.86 -6.72
CA SER A 19 -21.63 -5.03 -8.17
C SER A 19 -20.84 -6.24 -8.64
N PRO A 20 -21.29 -6.93 -9.70
CA PRO A 20 -20.53 -8.05 -10.26
C PRO A 20 -19.17 -7.61 -10.79
N GLN A 21 -19.07 -6.39 -11.30
CA GLN A 21 -17.82 -5.86 -11.84
C GLN A 21 -16.74 -5.74 -10.76
N TRP A 22 -17.12 -5.31 -9.57
CA TRP A 22 -16.17 -5.22 -8.46
C TRP A 22 -15.76 -6.62 -8.01
N ARG A 23 -16.70 -7.54 -7.89
CA ARG A 23 -16.36 -8.91 -7.51
C ARG A 23 -15.40 -9.56 -8.49
N GLN A 24 -15.62 -9.33 -9.78
CA GLN A 24 -14.72 -9.86 -10.81
C GLN A 24 -13.34 -9.21 -10.71
N HIS A 25 -13.28 -7.90 -10.51
CA HIS A 25 -12.01 -7.19 -10.36
C HIS A 25 -11.22 -7.73 -9.15
N GLN A 26 -11.89 -7.92 -8.02
CA GLN A 26 -11.22 -8.49 -6.84
C GLN A 26 -10.68 -9.87 -7.13
N GLN A 27 -11.44 -10.70 -7.83
CA GLN A 27 -11.02 -12.05 -8.15
C GLN A 27 -9.81 -12.03 -9.09
N ASP A 28 -9.83 -11.16 -10.08
CA ASP A 28 -8.72 -11.02 -11.02
C ASP A 28 -7.43 -10.59 -10.31
N VAL A 29 -7.54 -9.65 -9.37
CA VAL A 29 -6.38 -9.21 -8.60
C VAL A 29 -5.89 -10.33 -7.67
N ARG A 30 -6.81 -11.04 -7.02
CA ARG A 30 -6.43 -12.13 -6.12
C ARG A 30 -5.78 -13.29 -6.84
N ASN A 31 -6.05 -13.44 -8.14
CA ASN A 31 -5.43 -14.50 -8.93
C ASN A 31 -3.98 -14.18 -9.30
N LEU A 32 -3.52 -12.94 -9.06
CA LEU A 32 -2.13 -12.59 -9.30
C LEU A 32 -1.29 -13.18 -8.17
N SER A 33 -0.42 -14.10 -8.48
CA SER A 33 0.42 -14.74 -7.47
C SER A 33 1.83 -14.17 -7.47
N GLN A 34 2.27 -13.62 -8.59
CA GLN A 34 3.61 -13.05 -8.72
C GLN A 34 3.50 -11.68 -9.36
N TYR A 35 4.05 -10.68 -8.70
CA TYR A 35 4.03 -9.32 -9.20
C TYR A 35 5.13 -8.51 -8.54
N GLN A 36 5.52 -7.43 -9.19
CA GLN A 36 6.49 -6.50 -8.62
C GLN A 36 6.19 -5.08 -9.08
N THR A 37 6.59 -4.15 -8.26
CA THR A 37 6.52 -2.73 -8.58
C THR A 37 7.68 -2.01 -7.91
N ARG A 38 7.99 -0.83 -8.37
CA ARG A 38 8.96 0.05 -7.75
C ARG A 38 8.49 1.48 -7.90
N GLY A 39 8.97 2.34 -7.06
CA GLY A 39 8.55 3.72 -7.11
C GLY A 39 9.09 4.54 -5.97
N ALA A 40 8.34 5.57 -5.60
CA ALA A 40 8.72 6.52 -4.58
C ALA A 40 7.86 6.34 -3.33
N PHE A 41 8.51 6.51 -2.19
CA PHE A 41 7.91 6.39 -0.88
C PHE A 41 8.21 7.66 -0.10
N ALA A 42 7.22 8.18 0.60
CA ALA A 42 7.44 9.27 1.55
C ALA A 42 6.68 8.98 2.83
N TYR A 43 7.34 9.18 3.95
CA TYR A 43 6.73 9.12 5.27
C TYR A 43 6.87 10.49 5.91
N LEU A 44 5.76 11.10 6.27
CA LEU A 44 5.74 12.46 6.80
C LEU A 44 5.00 12.46 8.14
N SER A 45 5.65 12.97 9.17
CA SER A 45 5.04 13.14 10.47
C SER A 45 5.56 14.42 11.09
N ASP A 46 5.07 14.75 12.27
CA ASP A 46 5.56 15.95 12.98
C ASP A 46 7.02 15.77 13.41
N GLU A 47 7.47 14.53 13.55
CA GLU A 47 8.81 14.24 14.04
C GLU A 47 9.84 13.96 12.98
N GLN A 48 9.43 13.45 11.82
CA GLN A 48 10.40 13.10 10.79
C GLN A 48 9.78 13.15 9.40
N LYS A 49 10.62 13.33 8.42
CA LYS A 49 10.25 13.28 7.02
C LYS A 49 11.27 12.38 6.32
N VAL A 50 10.78 11.31 5.73
CA VAL A 50 11.63 10.33 5.07
C VAL A 50 11.18 10.18 3.63
N TYR A 51 12.13 10.32 2.71
CA TYR A 51 11.87 10.12 1.29
C TYR A 51 12.79 9.01 0.81
N ALA A 52 12.22 8.02 0.14
CA ALA A 52 12.98 6.86 -0.30
C ALA A 52 12.43 6.35 -1.64
N ARG A 53 13.22 5.49 -2.26
CA ARG A 53 12.74 4.67 -3.37
C ARG A 53 12.41 3.31 -2.78
N PHE A 54 11.49 2.58 -3.39
CA PHE A 54 11.18 1.23 -2.93
C PHE A 54 11.06 0.25 -4.09
N PHE A 55 11.30 -1.01 -3.77
CA PHE A 55 11.06 -2.12 -4.68
C PHE A 55 10.26 -3.15 -3.91
N TRP A 56 9.15 -3.59 -4.47
CA TRP A 56 8.28 -4.57 -3.85
C TRP A 56 8.08 -5.73 -4.81
N GLN A 57 8.39 -6.94 -4.36
CA GLN A 57 8.25 -8.12 -5.18
C GLN A 57 7.54 -9.21 -4.40
N GLN A 58 6.47 -9.74 -4.96
CA GLN A 58 5.76 -10.89 -4.43
C GLN A 58 6.05 -12.07 -5.32
N THR A 59 6.57 -13.17 -4.75
CA THR A 59 6.93 -14.36 -5.50
C THR A 59 6.00 -15.53 -5.21
N GLY A 60 5.14 -15.42 -4.23
CA GLY A 60 4.16 -16.41 -3.85
C GLY A 60 3.21 -15.79 -2.85
N GLN A 61 2.21 -16.54 -2.40
CA GLN A 61 1.16 -15.98 -1.55
C GLN A 61 1.69 -15.31 -0.29
N ASP A 62 2.65 -15.92 0.38
CA ASP A 62 3.20 -15.38 1.62
C ASP A 62 4.69 -15.08 1.52
N ASN A 63 5.21 -15.02 0.31
CA ASN A 63 6.62 -14.74 0.09
C ASN A 63 6.79 -13.42 -0.63
N TYR A 64 7.41 -12.45 0.02
CA TYR A 64 7.65 -11.16 -0.61
C TYR A 64 8.96 -10.54 -0.15
N ARG A 65 9.43 -9.59 -0.93
CA ARG A 65 10.65 -8.85 -0.66
C ARG A 65 10.37 -7.37 -0.81
N LEU A 66 10.82 -6.59 0.15
CA LEU A 66 10.71 -5.14 0.12
C LEU A 66 12.10 -4.54 0.31
N LEU A 67 12.49 -3.63 -0.59
CA LEU A 67 13.71 -2.87 -0.45
C LEU A 67 13.33 -1.41 -0.32
N LEU A 68 13.95 -0.72 0.64
CA LEU A 68 13.92 0.73 0.71
C LEU A 68 15.33 1.24 0.39
N LEU A 69 15.40 2.19 -0.54
CA LEU A 69 16.65 2.74 -1.00
C LEU A 69 16.64 4.24 -0.73
N ASN A 70 17.79 4.79 -0.36
CA ASN A 70 17.87 6.24 -0.22
C ASN A 70 17.95 6.87 -1.61
N PRO A 71 17.83 8.21 -1.73
CA PRO A 71 17.86 8.86 -3.04
C PRO A 71 19.13 8.63 -3.85
N LEU A 72 20.22 8.24 -3.17
CA LEU A 72 21.47 7.94 -3.86
C LEU A 72 21.57 6.49 -4.32
N GLY A 73 20.54 5.70 -4.05
CA GLY A 73 20.50 4.31 -4.49
C GLY A 73 21.05 3.27 -3.52
N SER A 74 21.52 3.68 -2.36
CA SER A 74 22.01 2.74 -1.36
C SER A 74 20.84 2.12 -0.60
N THR A 75 20.99 0.86 -0.19
CA THR A 75 19.93 0.17 0.52
C THR A 75 19.82 0.69 1.95
N GLU A 76 18.62 1.14 2.33
CA GLU A 76 18.34 1.56 3.69
C GLU A 76 17.80 0.38 4.50
N LEU A 77 17.05 -0.51 3.86
CA LEU A 77 16.44 -1.64 4.54
C LEU A 77 16.02 -2.68 3.52
N GLU A 78 16.25 -3.95 3.85
CA GLU A 78 15.75 -5.07 3.05
C GLU A 78 14.92 -5.97 3.93
N LEU A 79 13.71 -6.29 3.49
CA LEU A 79 12.84 -7.24 4.16
C LEU A 79 12.59 -8.42 3.22
N ILE A 80 12.82 -9.62 3.74
CA ILE A 80 12.45 -10.85 3.04
C ILE A 80 11.48 -11.58 3.96
N ALA A 81 10.25 -11.74 3.51
CA ALA A 81 9.21 -12.38 4.31
C ALA A 81 8.85 -13.74 3.74
N LYS A 82 8.70 -14.71 4.63
CA LYS A 82 8.26 -16.07 4.35
C LYS A 82 7.15 -16.40 5.32
N PRO A 83 6.40 -17.49 5.14
CA PRO A 83 5.38 -17.85 6.11
C PRO A 83 5.98 -17.99 7.51
N GLY A 84 5.45 -17.21 8.45
CA GLY A 84 5.88 -17.29 9.85
C GLY A 84 7.23 -16.67 10.19
N GLU A 85 7.93 -16.10 9.21
CA GLU A 85 9.25 -15.53 9.48
C GLU A 85 9.54 -14.35 8.58
N ALA A 86 10.11 -13.31 9.14
CA ALA A 86 10.60 -12.17 8.40
C ALA A 86 12.08 -11.95 8.73
N GLN A 87 12.88 -11.73 7.70
CA GLN A 87 14.29 -11.42 7.85
C GLN A 87 14.53 -10.01 7.37
N ILE A 88 15.11 -9.17 8.20
CA ILE A 88 15.32 -7.77 7.90
C ILE A 88 16.81 -7.46 8.03
N THR A 89 17.34 -6.76 7.04
CA THR A 89 18.71 -6.29 7.05
C THR A 89 18.68 -4.77 7.02
N ASP A 90 19.34 -4.12 7.97
CA ASP A 90 19.38 -2.65 8.03
C ASP A 90 20.51 -2.09 7.17
N ASN A 91 20.67 -0.76 7.20
CA ASN A 91 21.65 -0.09 6.36
C ASN A 91 23.10 -0.30 6.81
N LYS A 92 23.30 -0.95 7.95
CA LYS A 92 24.64 -1.28 8.44
C LYS A 92 24.96 -2.74 8.21
N GLY A 93 24.06 -3.47 7.53
CA GLY A 93 24.23 -4.89 7.29
C GLY A 93 23.85 -5.78 8.45
N LYS A 94 23.24 -5.23 9.49
CA LYS A 94 22.82 -6.04 10.63
C LYS A 94 21.53 -6.77 10.30
N HIS A 95 21.46 -8.05 10.68
CA HIS A 95 20.33 -8.92 10.38
C HIS A 95 19.42 -9.10 11.60
N TYR A 96 18.12 -9.09 11.35
CA TYR A 96 17.12 -9.30 12.39
C TYR A 96 16.12 -10.33 11.87
N THR A 97 15.60 -11.14 12.77
CA THR A 97 14.56 -12.12 12.45
C THR A 97 13.36 -11.84 13.33
N ALA A 98 12.18 -11.87 12.77
CA ALA A 98 10.94 -11.60 13.49
C ALA A 98 9.82 -12.46 12.94
N THR A 99 8.76 -12.63 13.74
CA THR A 99 7.54 -13.28 13.27
C THR A 99 6.61 -12.25 12.64
N ASP A 100 6.70 -10.99 13.06
CA ASP A 100 5.86 -9.91 12.55
C ASP A 100 6.76 -8.83 11.93
N ALA A 101 6.76 -8.76 10.61
CA ALA A 101 7.57 -7.78 9.87
C ALA A 101 7.13 -6.35 10.18
N GLU A 102 5.83 -6.11 10.31
CA GLU A 102 5.31 -4.77 10.57
C GLU A 102 5.86 -4.21 11.89
N GLU A 103 5.81 -5.01 12.94
CA GLU A 103 6.30 -4.59 14.24
C GLU A 103 7.78 -4.31 14.21
N MET A 104 8.55 -5.20 13.59
CA MET A 104 10.01 -5.04 13.56
C MET A 104 10.43 -3.83 12.74
N ILE A 105 9.78 -3.58 11.62
CA ILE A 105 10.09 -2.40 10.81
C ILE A 105 9.78 -1.13 11.60
N GLY A 106 8.69 -1.12 12.35
CA GLY A 106 8.36 0.02 13.21
C GLY A 106 9.43 0.27 14.25
N LYS A 107 9.97 -0.80 14.85
CA LYS A 107 11.03 -0.66 15.85
C LYS A 107 12.34 -0.18 15.23
N LEU A 108 12.68 -0.69 14.07
CA LEU A 108 13.97 -0.36 13.45
C LEU A 108 14.00 1.00 12.80
N THR A 109 12.89 1.46 12.27
CA THR A 109 12.85 2.70 11.49
C THR A 109 12.16 3.86 12.21
N GLY A 110 11.39 3.57 13.24
CA GLY A 110 10.55 4.57 13.89
C GLY A 110 9.32 4.95 13.07
N MET A 111 9.08 4.25 11.96
CA MET A 111 7.92 4.52 11.10
C MET A 111 6.88 3.43 11.28
N PRO A 112 5.71 3.75 11.86
CA PRO A 112 4.66 2.74 12.04
C PRO A 112 3.89 2.52 10.73
N ILE A 113 4.52 1.83 9.80
CA ILE A 113 3.92 1.52 8.52
C ILE A 113 2.98 0.34 8.69
N PRO A 114 1.71 0.43 8.25
CA PRO A 114 0.75 -0.67 8.39
C PRO A 114 0.99 -1.74 7.32
N LEU A 115 2.12 -2.41 7.42
CA LEU A 115 2.61 -3.30 6.37
C LEU A 115 1.67 -4.46 6.08
N ASN A 116 1.10 -5.07 7.10
CA ASN A 116 0.24 -6.23 6.90
C ASN A 116 -1.02 -5.88 6.08
N SER A 117 -1.60 -4.72 6.32
CA SER A 117 -2.74 -4.25 5.54
C SER A 117 -2.30 -3.67 4.20
N LEU A 118 -1.14 -3.02 4.17
CA LEU A 118 -0.61 -2.42 2.95
C LEU A 118 -0.39 -3.45 1.86
N ARG A 119 -0.09 -4.69 2.20
CA ARG A 119 0.07 -5.76 1.22
C ARG A 119 -1.20 -5.97 0.39
N GLN A 120 -2.37 -5.71 0.95
CA GLN A 120 -3.63 -5.78 0.23
C GLN A 120 -3.94 -4.44 -0.42
N TRP A 121 -3.76 -3.36 0.31
CA TRP A 121 -4.10 -2.03 -0.17
C TRP A 121 -3.29 -1.62 -1.41
N ILE A 122 -2.03 -2.02 -1.48
CA ILE A 122 -1.18 -1.65 -2.62
C ILE A 122 -1.68 -2.29 -3.93
N LEU A 123 -2.44 -3.36 -3.81
CA LEU A 123 -3.05 -4.02 -4.95
C LEU A 123 -4.46 -3.48 -5.25
N GLY A 124 -4.93 -2.50 -4.49
CA GLY A 124 -6.28 -2.00 -4.65
C GLY A 124 -7.33 -2.92 -4.06
N LEU A 125 -6.97 -3.73 -3.06
CA LEU A 125 -7.88 -4.60 -2.34
C LEU A 125 -8.09 -4.06 -0.93
N PRO A 126 -9.31 -4.14 -0.38
CA PRO A 126 -9.59 -3.60 0.95
C PRO A 126 -8.99 -4.43 2.09
N GLY A 127 -8.64 -5.69 1.85
CA GLY A 127 -8.15 -6.56 2.93
C GLY A 127 -9.23 -6.81 3.96
N ASP A 128 -8.89 -6.59 5.23
CA ASP A 128 -9.85 -6.79 6.31
C ASP A 128 -10.78 -5.59 6.51
N ALA A 129 -10.62 -4.53 5.75
CA ALA A 129 -11.47 -3.36 5.88
C ALA A 129 -12.86 -3.62 5.30
N THR A 130 -13.88 -3.16 6.00
CA THR A 130 -15.25 -3.27 5.53
C THR A 130 -15.82 -1.93 5.10
N ASP A 131 -15.13 -0.83 5.44
CA ASP A 131 -15.57 0.51 5.10
C ASP A 131 -14.72 1.01 3.94
N TYR A 132 -15.22 0.93 2.74
CA TYR A 132 -14.50 1.38 1.57
C TYR A 132 -15.45 1.84 0.47
N GLN A 133 -14.93 2.59 -0.47
CA GLN A 133 -15.68 3.14 -1.60
C GLN A 133 -14.96 2.83 -2.90
N LEU A 134 -15.72 2.71 -3.96
CA LEU A 134 -15.19 2.46 -5.30
C LEU A 134 -15.30 3.71 -6.16
N ASP A 135 -14.49 3.79 -7.20
CA ASP A 135 -14.59 4.84 -8.20
C ASP A 135 -15.64 4.45 -9.25
N ASP A 136 -15.74 5.22 -10.32
CA ASP A 136 -16.71 4.99 -11.38
C ASP A 136 -16.30 3.86 -12.32
N GLN A 137 -15.14 3.26 -12.12
CA GLN A 137 -14.67 2.13 -12.92
C GLN A 137 -14.51 0.86 -12.09
N TYR A 138 -15.23 0.78 -10.96
CA TYR A 138 -15.24 -0.39 -10.08
C TYR A 138 -13.85 -0.72 -9.50
N ARG A 139 -13.06 0.30 -9.21
CA ARG A 139 -11.78 0.14 -8.55
C ARG A 139 -11.85 0.83 -7.19
N LEU A 140 -11.03 0.38 -6.25
CA LEU A 140 -11.04 0.96 -4.92
C LEU A 140 -10.59 2.43 -4.97
N SER A 141 -11.37 3.32 -4.40
CA SER A 141 -11.01 4.74 -4.35
C SER A 141 -10.64 5.19 -2.95
N GLN A 142 -11.21 4.59 -1.93
CA GLN A 142 -10.94 4.99 -0.56
C GLN A 142 -11.19 3.82 0.39
N VAL A 143 -10.36 3.71 1.42
CA VAL A 143 -10.53 2.71 2.48
C VAL A 143 -10.41 3.41 3.81
N SER A 144 -11.22 3.02 4.78
CA SER A 144 -11.09 3.45 6.16
C SER A 144 -11.02 2.21 7.02
N TYR A 145 -9.94 2.05 7.76
CA TYR A 145 -9.70 0.85 8.56
C TYR A 145 -9.26 1.21 9.96
N THR A 146 -10.01 0.78 10.95
CA THR A 146 -9.72 1.06 12.34
C THR A 146 -9.26 -0.20 13.04
N GLN A 147 -8.12 -0.12 13.70
CA GLN A 147 -7.58 -1.20 14.48
C GLN A 147 -6.91 -0.62 15.72
N ASN A 148 -7.23 -1.16 16.88
CA ASN A 148 -6.66 -0.72 18.16
C ASN A 148 -6.84 0.78 18.41
N GLY A 149 -8.02 1.29 18.06
CA GLY A 149 -8.35 2.70 18.27
C GLY A 149 -7.72 3.67 17.28
N LYS A 150 -6.98 3.17 16.30
CA LYS A 150 -6.34 4.01 15.30
C LYS A 150 -6.94 3.75 13.94
N THR A 151 -7.26 4.80 13.21
CA THR A 151 -7.88 4.70 11.89
C THR A 151 -6.91 5.11 10.79
N TRP A 152 -6.67 4.20 9.86
CA TRP A 152 -5.95 4.51 8.65
C TRP A 152 -6.97 4.84 7.56
N LYS A 153 -6.72 5.92 6.85
CA LYS A 153 -7.51 6.29 5.69
C LYS A 153 -6.62 6.19 4.48
N VAL A 154 -7.07 5.46 3.47
CA VAL A 154 -6.30 5.25 2.24
C VAL A 154 -7.08 5.88 1.10
N VAL A 155 -6.42 6.69 0.28
CA VAL A 155 -7.03 7.32 -0.88
C VAL A 155 -6.20 6.96 -2.11
N TYR A 156 -6.87 6.50 -3.15
CA TYR A 156 -6.23 6.15 -4.42
C TYR A 156 -6.50 7.26 -5.42
N SER A 157 -5.45 7.91 -5.90
CA SER A 157 -5.60 9.00 -6.84
C SER A 157 -5.35 8.61 -8.29
N ALA A 158 -4.74 7.48 -8.54
CA ALA A 158 -4.51 7.01 -9.91
C ALA A 158 -4.27 5.51 -9.96
N TYR A 159 -4.59 4.92 -11.09
CA TYR A 159 -4.35 3.51 -11.39
C TYR A 159 -3.54 3.38 -12.68
N ASP A 160 -2.75 2.31 -12.74
CA ASP A 160 -1.99 1.97 -13.93
C ASP A 160 -2.88 1.12 -14.83
N SER A 161 -3.22 1.60 -15.99
CA SER A 161 -4.06 0.89 -16.93
C SER A 161 -3.26 0.06 -17.93
N ASN A 162 -1.95 0.04 -17.82
CA ASN A 162 -1.11 -0.79 -18.67
C ASN A 162 -1.10 -2.24 -18.24
N THR A 163 -1.60 -2.52 -17.02
CA THR A 163 -1.73 -3.89 -16.54
C THR A 163 -3.19 -4.30 -16.53
N ARG A 164 -3.44 -5.58 -16.56
CA ARG A 164 -4.78 -6.14 -16.42
C ARG A 164 -4.71 -7.28 -15.41
N PRO A 165 -5.44 -7.14 -14.30
CA PRO A 165 -6.30 -6.01 -13.91
C PRO A 165 -5.51 -4.74 -13.62
N SER A 166 -6.20 -3.58 -13.61
CA SER A 166 -5.57 -2.31 -13.26
C SER A 166 -5.11 -2.35 -11.81
N LEU A 167 -3.94 -1.84 -11.55
CA LEU A 167 -3.37 -1.77 -10.21
C LEU A 167 -3.06 -0.33 -9.83
N PRO A 168 -3.07 0.02 -8.53
CA PRO A 168 -2.84 1.40 -8.13
C PRO A 168 -1.48 1.94 -8.56
N SER A 169 -1.44 3.20 -8.96
CA SER A 169 -0.19 3.88 -9.28
C SER A 169 0.11 5.01 -8.30
N ASN A 170 -0.90 5.57 -7.65
CA ASN A 170 -0.69 6.61 -6.63
C ASN A 170 -1.66 6.41 -5.50
N MET A 171 -1.17 6.38 -4.29
CA MET A 171 -2.01 6.25 -3.11
C MET A 171 -1.41 6.99 -1.93
N GLU A 172 -2.27 7.37 -0.99
CA GLU A 172 -1.86 8.08 0.20
C GLU A 172 -2.59 7.49 1.41
N LEU A 173 -1.84 7.21 2.47
CA LEU A 173 -2.38 6.70 3.71
C LEU A 173 -2.17 7.75 4.79
N THR A 174 -3.21 8.02 5.57
CA THR A 174 -3.11 8.97 6.68
C THR A 174 -3.63 8.36 7.96
N GLN A 175 -3.00 8.70 9.07
CA GLN A 175 -3.46 8.34 10.38
C GLN A 175 -2.99 9.42 11.34
N GLY A 176 -3.92 10.22 11.87
CA GLY A 176 -3.54 11.34 12.72
C GLY A 176 -2.67 12.33 11.94
N SER A 177 -1.51 12.63 12.46
CA SER A 177 -0.57 13.53 11.80
C SER A 177 0.41 12.80 10.88
N GLN A 178 0.29 11.48 10.77
CA GLN A 178 1.18 10.70 9.93
C GLN A 178 0.62 10.54 8.53
N ARG A 179 1.48 10.58 7.55
CA ARG A 179 1.10 10.44 6.14
C ARG A 179 2.13 9.62 5.39
N ILE A 180 1.66 8.65 4.64
CA ILE A 180 2.51 7.83 3.77
C ILE A 180 2.04 8.03 2.34
N LYS A 181 2.97 8.39 1.46
CA LYS A 181 2.66 8.53 0.04
C LYS A 181 3.41 7.49 -0.75
N LEU A 182 2.72 6.81 -1.65
CA LEU A 182 3.31 5.80 -2.51
C LEU A 182 3.00 6.12 -3.97
N LYS A 183 4.03 6.08 -4.78
CA LYS A 183 3.88 6.20 -6.23
C LYS A 183 4.53 4.97 -6.84
N MET A 184 3.76 4.17 -7.54
CA MET A 184 4.25 3.00 -8.24
C MET A 184 4.51 3.39 -9.69
N ASP A 185 5.77 3.35 -10.12
CA ASP A 185 6.16 3.80 -11.46
C ASP A 185 5.63 2.85 -12.53
N ASN A 186 5.65 1.56 -12.24
CA ASN A 186 5.10 0.55 -13.14
C ASN A 186 4.88 -0.76 -12.39
N TRP A 187 4.04 -1.61 -12.93
CA TRP A 187 3.80 -2.94 -12.39
C TRP A 187 4.23 -3.99 -13.40
N ILE A 188 4.81 -5.08 -12.92
CA ILE A 188 5.07 -6.27 -13.72
C ILE A 188 4.31 -7.40 -13.04
N VAL A 189 3.40 -8.03 -13.78
CA VAL A 189 2.59 -9.11 -13.25
C VAL A 189 2.79 -10.37 -14.08
N LYS A 190 2.64 -11.52 -13.45
CA LYS A 190 2.73 -12.81 -14.13
C LYS A 190 1.50 -13.65 -13.86
#